data_ae4c14a368e5d4d0ee1f0838d830c03e
#
_entry.id   ae4c14a368e5d4d0ee1f0838d830c03e
#
_cell.length_a   1.000
_cell.length_b   1.000
_cell.length_c   1.000
_cell.angle_alpha   90.00
_cell.angle_beta   90.00
_cell.angle_gamma   90.00
#
_symmetry.space_group_name_H-M   'P 1'
#
loop_
_entity.id
_entity.type
_entity.pdbx_description
1 polymer ?
#
loop_
_entity_poly.entity_id
_entity_poly.type
_entity_poly.pdbx_seq_one_letter_code
_entity_poly.pdbx_strand_id
1 'polypeptide(L)'
;MKRILVLIAAILLVPVNTAFAHAGLVSANPAANSEVNVMPTEIALTFSEDLLTIGGKEVNSISLNLMDGPEVMLTDVKVDGAVLSATVPTGEYESGIYEVFYKIVSADGHKLIDSYSFSLNGPTLYTAPNPVAEKGDGVLPLPIVGAIVIVVILGGFFALRARNRKR
;
A
#
# COMPACT_ATOMS: atom_id res chain seq x y z
N MET A 1 -37.79 -27.32 -0.43
CA MET A 1 -36.90 -26.97 -1.55
C MET A 1 -36.72 -25.46 -1.69
N LYS A 2 -37.76 -24.61 -1.76
CA LYS A 2 -37.61 -23.14 -1.91
C LYS A 2 -36.78 -22.46 -0.79
N ARG A 3 -36.95 -22.91 0.47
CA ARG A 3 -36.18 -22.35 1.62
C ARG A 3 -34.67 -22.65 1.55
N ILE A 4 -34.31 -23.83 1.03
CA ILE A 4 -32.90 -24.22 0.84
C ILE A 4 -32.27 -23.41 -0.29
N LEU A 5 -33.00 -23.15 -1.38
CA LEU A 5 -32.54 -22.32 -2.48
C LEU A 5 -32.25 -20.86 -2.04
N VAL A 6 -33.09 -20.31 -1.16
CA VAL A 6 -32.92 -18.97 -0.59
C VAL A 6 -31.69 -18.91 0.31
N LEU A 7 -31.42 -19.94 1.10
CA LEU A 7 -30.22 -20.02 1.94
C LEU A 7 -28.93 -20.12 1.10
N ILE A 8 -28.94 -20.94 0.05
CA ILE A 8 -27.80 -21.05 -0.88
C ILE A 8 -27.56 -19.71 -1.59
N ALA A 9 -28.61 -19.05 -2.07
CA ALA A 9 -28.51 -17.74 -2.68
C ALA A 9 -27.97 -16.67 -1.71
N ALA A 10 -28.34 -16.73 -0.44
CA ALA A 10 -27.83 -15.81 0.59
C ALA A 10 -26.34 -16.05 0.90
N ILE A 11 -25.88 -17.31 0.88
CA ILE A 11 -24.45 -17.65 1.08
C ILE A 11 -23.59 -17.19 -0.11
N LEU A 12 -24.11 -17.27 -1.34
CA LEU A 12 -23.42 -16.81 -2.54
C LEU A 12 -23.30 -15.29 -2.65
N LEU A 13 -24.07 -14.54 -1.85
CA LEU A 13 -24.03 -13.08 -1.78
C LEU A 13 -23.10 -12.54 -0.67
N VAL A 14 -22.42 -13.41 0.07
CA VAL A 14 -21.40 -12.98 1.05
C VAL A 14 -20.19 -12.47 0.26
N PRO A 15 -19.80 -11.18 0.42
CA PRO A 15 -18.61 -10.68 -0.25
C PRO A 15 -17.39 -11.45 0.27
N VAL A 16 -16.74 -12.19 -0.61
CA VAL A 16 -15.40 -12.75 -0.32
C VAL A 16 -14.43 -11.59 -0.41
N ASN A 17 -13.92 -11.14 0.74
CA ASN A 17 -12.79 -10.24 0.74
C ASN A 17 -11.62 -10.98 0.09
N THR A 18 -11.03 -10.40 -0.97
CA THR A 18 -9.79 -10.92 -1.52
C THR A 18 -8.72 -10.78 -0.44
N ALA A 19 -8.33 -11.89 0.16
CA ALA A 19 -7.14 -11.94 0.99
C ALA A 19 -5.95 -11.72 0.05
N PHE A 20 -5.28 -10.57 0.15
CA PHE A 20 -3.98 -10.37 -0.47
C PHE A 20 -3.00 -11.22 0.34
N ALA A 21 -2.59 -12.35 -0.22
CA ALA A 21 -1.67 -13.30 0.41
C ALA A 21 -0.19 -12.96 0.14
N HIS A 22 0.14 -11.71 -0.20
CA HIS A 22 1.52 -11.30 -0.49
C HIS A 22 1.78 -9.93 0.15
N ALA A 23 2.94 -9.76 0.75
CA ALA A 23 3.40 -8.50 1.29
C ALA A 23 3.44 -7.45 0.17
N GLY A 24 2.46 -6.55 0.16
CA GLY A 24 2.42 -5.39 -0.74
C GLY A 24 2.96 -4.15 -0.06
N LEU A 25 3.57 -3.23 -0.83
CA LEU A 25 3.95 -1.92 -0.32
C LEU A 25 2.67 -1.12 0.00
N VAL A 26 2.51 -0.72 1.25
CA VAL A 26 1.37 0.06 1.74
C VAL A 26 1.69 1.54 1.72
N SER A 27 2.89 1.93 2.16
CA SER A 27 3.35 3.31 2.16
C SER A 27 4.86 3.38 2.05
N ALA A 28 5.35 4.52 1.57
CA ALA A 28 6.77 4.84 1.48
C ALA A 28 7.01 6.27 1.94
N ASN A 29 8.20 6.52 2.48
CA ASN A 29 8.72 7.86 2.75
C ASN A 29 10.13 7.97 2.15
N PRO A 30 10.33 8.83 1.11
CA PRO A 30 9.32 9.64 0.40
C PRO A 30 8.24 8.80 -0.28
N ALA A 31 7.04 9.37 -0.44
CA ALA A 31 5.96 8.66 -1.12
C ALA A 31 6.27 8.45 -2.61
N ALA A 32 5.75 7.39 -3.19
CA ALA A 32 5.88 7.14 -4.63
C ALA A 32 5.33 8.31 -5.46
N ASN A 33 6.07 8.71 -6.49
CA ASN A 33 5.79 9.85 -7.37
C ASN A 33 5.66 11.21 -6.66
N SER A 34 6.15 11.33 -5.42
CA SER A 34 6.20 12.61 -4.71
C SER A 34 7.36 13.47 -5.17
N GLU A 35 7.23 14.78 -4.90
CA GLU A 35 8.31 15.74 -5.07
C GLU A 35 8.79 16.21 -3.69
N VAL A 36 10.09 16.18 -3.48
CA VAL A 36 10.74 16.67 -2.26
C VAL A 36 11.73 17.77 -2.62
N ASN A 37 11.84 18.79 -1.78
CA ASN A 37 12.79 19.88 -1.96
C ASN A 37 14.12 19.64 -1.23
N VAL A 38 14.14 18.60 -0.41
CA VAL A 38 15.30 18.23 0.42
C VAL A 38 15.42 16.71 0.39
N MET A 39 16.63 16.18 0.20
CA MET A 39 16.88 14.75 0.30
C MET A 39 16.49 14.26 1.72
N PRO A 40 15.61 13.26 1.83
CA PRO A 40 15.25 12.72 3.14
C PRO A 40 16.47 12.10 3.84
N THR A 41 16.48 12.11 5.15
CA THR A 41 17.52 11.41 5.94
C THR A 41 17.33 9.92 6.03
N GLU A 42 16.13 9.46 5.73
CA GLU A 42 15.74 8.06 5.81
C GLU A 42 14.80 7.73 4.67
N ILE A 43 14.99 6.57 4.06
CA ILE A 43 13.99 5.94 3.21
C ILE A 43 13.30 4.89 4.07
N ALA A 44 11.96 4.93 4.17
CA ALA A 44 11.18 3.97 4.94
C ALA A 44 10.03 3.41 4.11
N LEU A 45 9.89 2.08 4.10
CA LEU A 45 8.90 1.34 3.35
C LEU A 45 8.06 0.52 4.33
N THR A 46 6.75 0.69 4.32
CA THR A 46 5.82 -0.09 5.13
C THR A 46 5.07 -1.07 4.25
N PHE A 47 5.07 -2.32 4.63
CA PHE A 47 4.42 -3.42 3.91
C PHE A 47 3.14 -3.88 4.63
N SER A 48 2.31 -4.64 3.93
CA SER A 48 1.04 -5.18 4.48
C SER A 48 1.24 -6.33 5.45
N GLU A 49 2.46 -6.86 5.56
CA GLU A 49 2.83 -7.99 6.42
C GLU A 49 4.23 -7.78 7.01
N ASP A 50 4.50 -8.44 8.12
CA ASP A 50 5.84 -8.45 8.72
C ASP A 50 6.88 -9.06 7.78
N LEU A 51 8.09 -8.54 7.82
CA LEU A 51 9.21 -9.00 7.02
C LEU A 51 10.00 -10.07 7.77
N LEU A 52 10.47 -11.07 7.01
CA LEU A 52 11.31 -12.13 7.56
C LEU A 52 12.67 -11.56 7.97
N THR A 53 13.06 -11.81 9.20
CA THR A 53 14.41 -11.54 9.71
C THR A 53 15.07 -12.86 10.12
N ILE A 54 16.21 -13.16 9.52
CA ILE A 54 17.00 -14.34 9.88
C ILE A 54 18.30 -13.83 10.54
N GLY A 55 18.48 -14.14 11.82
CA GLY A 55 19.61 -13.66 12.61
C GLY A 55 20.94 -13.79 11.86
N GLY A 56 21.62 -12.66 11.62
CA GLY A 56 22.91 -12.57 10.95
C GLY A 56 22.87 -12.72 9.42
N LYS A 57 21.71 -12.74 8.78
CA LYS A 57 21.56 -12.75 7.32
C LYS A 57 20.64 -11.65 6.87
N GLU A 58 21.11 -10.80 5.96
CA GLU A 58 20.29 -9.80 5.29
C GLU A 58 19.51 -10.47 4.16
N VAL A 59 18.22 -10.71 4.38
CA VAL A 59 17.31 -11.26 3.38
C VAL A 59 16.52 -10.15 2.67
N ASN A 60 16.41 -8.98 3.32
CA ASN A 60 15.79 -7.78 2.80
C ASN A 60 16.85 -6.78 2.38
N SER A 61 16.63 -6.03 1.32
CA SER A 61 17.55 -5.01 0.84
C SER A 61 16.81 -3.83 0.24
N ILE A 62 17.43 -2.67 0.31
CA ILE A 62 16.94 -1.42 -0.25
C ILE A 62 18.14 -0.68 -0.86
N SER A 63 17.97 -0.07 -2.02
CA SER A 63 18.95 0.81 -2.65
C SER A 63 18.28 2.05 -3.24
N LEU A 64 19.03 3.12 -3.36
CA LEU A 64 18.58 4.41 -3.87
C LEU A 64 19.52 4.84 -5.00
N ASN A 65 18.97 5.08 -6.18
CA ASN A 65 19.75 5.49 -7.35
C ASN A 65 19.19 6.78 -7.94
N LEU A 66 20.06 7.70 -8.32
CA LEU A 66 19.66 8.78 -9.23
C LEU A 66 19.44 8.15 -10.61
N MET A 67 18.30 8.43 -11.26
CA MET A 67 18.02 7.97 -12.61
C MET A 67 19.10 8.52 -13.56
N ASP A 68 19.75 7.61 -14.31
CA ASP A 68 20.90 7.92 -15.18
C ASP A 68 22.14 8.46 -14.43
N GLY A 69 22.24 8.24 -13.12
CA GLY A 69 23.30 8.72 -12.25
C GLY A 69 23.83 7.67 -11.27
N PRO A 70 24.63 8.11 -10.30
CA PRO A 70 25.24 7.22 -9.32
C PRO A 70 24.25 6.67 -8.32
N GLU A 71 24.58 5.50 -7.77
CA GLU A 71 23.91 4.93 -6.60
C GLU A 71 24.27 5.74 -5.33
N VAL A 72 23.28 5.99 -4.50
CA VAL A 72 23.45 6.57 -3.16
C VAL A 72 23.67 5.42 -2.17
N MET A 73 24.83 5.38 -1.57
CA MET A 73 25.21 4.34 -0.60
C MET A 73 24.43 4.51 0.71
N LEU A 74 23.29 3.82 0.82
CA LEU A 74 22.48 3.81 2.04
C LEU A 74 23.22 3.08 3.18
N THR A 75 22.96 3.51 4.42
CA THR A 75 23.51 2.90 5.64
C THR A 75 22.39 2.48 6.57
N ASP A 76 22.75 1.73 7.63
CA ASP A 76 21.83 1.36 8.71
C ASP A 76 20.50 0.75 8.23
N VAL A 77 20.59 -0.18 7.27
CA VAL A 77 19.39 -0.92 6.81
C VAL A 77 18.79 -1.69 7.98
N LYS A 78 17.52 -1.46 8.27
CA LYS A 78 16.80 -2.04 9.40
C LYS A 78 15.46 -2.60 8.97
N VAL A 79 15.05 -3.66 9.65
CA VAL A 79 13.70 -4.22 9.57
C VAL A 79 13.09 -4.18 10.97
N ASP A 80 11.91 -3.60 11.07
CA ASP A 80 11.10 -3.57 12.30
C ASP A 80 9.65 -3.95 11.95
N GLY A 81 9.29 -5.20 12.23
CA GLY A 81 8.01 -5.76 11.83
C GLY A 81 7.78 -5.67 10.31
N ALA A 82 6.81 -4.89 9.89
CA ALA A 82 6.45 -4.65 8.49
C ALA A 82 7.23 -3.49 7.83
N VAL A 83 8.19 -2.88 8.54
CA VAL A 83 8.92 -1.70 8.04
C VAL A 83 10.34 -2.08 7.66
N LEU A 84 10.76 -1.72 6.42
CA LEU A 84 12.14 -1.71 5.97
C LEU A 84 12.60 -0.26 5.85
N SER A 85 13.66 0.11 6.55
CA SER A 85 14.21 1.46 6.45
C SER A 85 15.73 1.45 6.26
N ALA A 86 16.26 2.58 5.73
CA ALA A 86 17.67 2.80 5.58
C ALA A 86 17.99 4.29 5.70
N THR A 87 19.14 4.60 6.30
CA THR A 87 19.63 5.97 6.44
C THR A 87 20.25 6.45 5.14
N VAL A 88 19.85 7.63 4.69
CA VAL A 88 20.49 8.35 3.61
C VAL A 88 21.64 9.17 4.21
N PRO A 89 22.89 8.99 3.76
CA PRO A 89 24.03 9.77 4.25
C PRO A 89 23.83 11.28 4.06
N THR A 90 24.42 12.06 4.94
CA THR A 90 24.46 13.52 4.74
C THR A 90 25.38 13.85 3.57
N GLY A 91 24.94 14.73 2.66
CA GLY A 91 25.69 15.09 1.47
C GLY A 91 24.94 16.07 0.57
N GLU A 92 25.59 16.45 -0.51
CA GLU A 92 24.97 17.18 -1.60
C GLU A 92 24.42 16.19 -2.61
N TYR A 93 23.18 16.38 -3.01
CA TYR A 93 22.47 15.54 -3.94
C TYR A 93 21.99 16.36 -5.14
N GLU A 94 22.18 15.83 -6.33
CA GLU A 94 21.69 16.47 -7.55
C GLU A 94 20.17 16.40 -7.63
N SER A 95 19.56 17.45 -8.19
CA SER A 95 18.14 17.43 -8.53
C SER A 95 17.87 16.40 -9.61
N GLY A 96 16.79 15.68 -9.48
CA GLY A 96 16.45 14.64 -10.46
C GLY A 96 15.46 13.63 -9.91
N ILE A 97 15.23 12.58 -10.67
CA ILE A 97 14.38 11.46 -10.29
C ILE A 97 15.25 10.43 -9.59
N TYR A 98 14.86 10.07 -8.39
CA TYR A 98 15.48 9.01 -7.61
C TYR A 98 14.59 7.79 -7.63
N GLU A 99 15.19 6.62 -7.86
CA GLU A 99 14.52 5.34 -7.86
C GLU A 99 14.96 4.52 -6.64
N VAL A 100 13.97 4.06 -5.87
CA VAL A 100 14.16 3.19 -4.72
C VAL A 100 13.85 1.77 -5.16
N PHE A 101 14.86 0.91 -5.22
CA PHE A 101 14.71 -0.51 -5.43
C PHE A 101 14.65 -1.23 -4.09
N TYR A 102 13.80 -2.22 -3.97
CA TYR A 102 13.74 -3.03 -2.79
C TYR A 102 13.50 -4.50 -3.11
N LYS A 103 14.07 -5.34 -2.27
CA LYS A 103 13.81 -6.77 -2.25
C LYS A 103 13.45 -7.14 -0.81
N ILE A 104 12.28 -7.71 -0.62
CA ILE A 104 11.84 -8.16 0.69
C ILE A 104 11.44 -9.65 0.64
N VAL A 105 11.46 -10.27 1.81
CA VAL A 105 10.86 -11.57 2.04
C VAL A 105 9.87 -11.40 3.19
N SER A 106 8.60 -11.73 2.97
CA SER A 106 7.57 -11.69 4.01
C SER A 106 7.75 -12.83 5.02
N ALA A 107 7.12 -12.72 6.19
CA ALA A 107 7.21 -13.72 7.24
C ALA A 107 6.74 -15.12 6.79
N ASP A 108 5.87 -15.20 5.79
CA ASP A 108 5.41 -16.43 5.15
C ASP A 108 6.40 -17.01 4.12
N GLY A 109 7.52 -16.31 3.85
CA GLY A 109 8.60 -16.75 2.96
C GLY A 109 8.47 -16.29 1.50
N HIS A 110 7.46 -15.51 1.15
CA HIS A 110 7.32 -14.98 -0.21
C HIS A 110 8.27 -13.80 -0.46
N LYS A 111 8.95 -13.84 -1.62
CA LYS A 111 9.87 -12.79 -2.05
C LYS A 111 9.15 -11.80 -2.97
N LEU A 112 9.30 -10.52 -2.67
CA LEU A 112 8.90 -9.41 -3.55
C LEU A 112 10.14 -8.61 -3.95
N ILE A 113 10.24 -8.27 -5.24
CA ILE A 113 11.23 -7.32 -5.78
C ILE A 113 10.44 -6.30 -6.58
N ASP A 114 10.61 -5.03 -6.25
CA ASP A 114 9.91 -3.94 -6.92
C ASP A 114 10.68 -2.63 -6.73
N SER A 115 10.21 -1.56 -7.36
CA SER A 115 10.78 -0.21 -7.23
C SER A 115 9.70 0.85 -7.29
N TYR A 116 10.03 2.04 -6.81
CA TYR A 116 9.27 3.26 -7.03
C TYR A 116 10.22 4.44 -7.16
N SER A 117 9.71 5.57 -7.64
CA SER A 117 10.51 6.79 -7.79
C SER A 117 9.88 7.98 -7.05
N PHE A 118 10.74 8.95 -6.71
CA PHE A 118 10.37 10.28 -6.27
C PHE A 118 11.30 11.31 -6.91
N SER A 119 10.91 12.59 -6.93
CA SER A 119 11.69 13.66 -7.51
C SER A 119 12.31 14.54 -6.43
N LEU A 120 13.61 14.87 -6.55
CA LEU A 120 14.27 15.87 -5.76
C LEU A 120 14.38 17.16 -6.55
N ASN A 121 13.77 18.24 -6.06
CA ASN A 121 13.76 19.56 -6.70
C ASN A 121 14.67 20.53 -5.96
N GLY A 122 15.81 20.81 -6.51
CA GLY A 122 16.75 21.86 -6.02
C GLY A 122 18.04 21.35 -5.38
N PRO A 123 19.10 22.18 -5.33
CA PRO A 123 20.31 21.86 -4.62
C PRO A 123 20.04 21.90 -3.12
N THR A 124 20.33 20.81 -2.41
CA THR A 124 19.91 20.70 -1.02
C THR A 124 21.06 20.72 -0.04
N LEU A 125 21.09 21.79 0.72
CA LEU A 125 21.61 21.74 2.09
C LEU A 125 20.48 21.19 2.97
N TYR A 126 20.75 20.11 3.67
CA TYR A 126 19.77 19.42 4.54
C TYR A 126 19.04 20.37 5.51
N THR A 127 17.72 20.37 5.44
CA THR A 127 16.83 20.93 6.46
C THR A 127 15.72 19.91 6.75
N ALA A 128 15.37 19.74 8.03
CA ALA A 128 14.46 18.72 8.53
C ALA A 128 13.12 18.57 7.78
N PRO A 129 12.51 17.38 7.73
CA PRO A 129 11.38 17.05 6.88
C PRO A 129 10.12 17.87 7.22
N ASN A 130 9.46 18.36 6.16
CA ASN A 130 8.16 18.99 6.26
C ASN A 130 7.09 17.88 6.16
N PRO A 131 6.10 17.80 7.08
CA PRO A 131 5.06 16.78 6.99
C PRO A 131 4.20 17.01 5.75
N VAL A 132 4.18 16.03 4.85
CA VAL A 132 3.35 16.04 3.64
C VAL A 132 1.90 15.87 4.04
N ALA A 133 1.04 16.83 3.66
CA ALA A 133 -0.40 16.72 3.83
C ALA A 133 -0.94 15.64 2.88
N GLU A 134 -1.44 14.58 3.46
CA GLU A 134 -2.14 13.49 2.76
C GLU A 134 -3.41 14.03 2.10
N LYS A 135 -3.43 14.08 0.76
CA LYS A 135 -4.63 14.41 0.01
C LYS A 135 -5.41 13.13 -0.23
N GLY A 136 -6.36 12.87 0.65
CA GLY A 136 -7.25 11.72 0.52
C GLY A 136 -8.08 11.79 -0.75
N ASP A 137 -7.85 10.88 -1.68
CA ASP A 137 -8.72 10.65 -2.81
C ASP A 137 -10.03 10.06 -2.30
N GLY A 138 -11.13 10.81 -2.54
CA GLY A 138 -12.47 10.48 -2.06
C GLY A 138 -13.05 9.24 -2.74
N VAL A 139 -12.64 8.08 -2.28
CA VAL A 139 -13.35 6.83 -2.57
C VAL A 139 -14.52 6.72 -1.61
N LEU A 140 -15.75 6.72 -2.14
CA LEU A 140 -16.96 6.52 -1.34
C LEU A 140 -16.82 5.21 -0.55
N PRO A 141 -17.02 5.23 0.78
CA PRO A 141 -16.83 4.05 1.61
C PRO A 141 -17.77 2.92 1.18
N LEU A 142 -17.23 1.73 0.99
CA LEU A 142 -17.91 0.49 0.60
C LEU A 142 -19.26 0.21 1.31
N PRO A 143 -19.51 0.63 2.58
CA PRO A 143 -20.79 0.40 3.23
C PRO A 143 -21.98 1.10 2.56
N ILE A 144 -21.76 2.19 1.81
CA ILE A 144 -22.85 2.90 1.13
C ILE A 144 -23.37 2.08 -0.08
N VAL A 145 -22.47 1.41 -0.80
CA VAL A 145 -22.85 0.56 -1.94
C VAL A 145 -23.66 -0.66 -1.46
N GLY A 146 -23.26 -1.26 -0.35
CA GLY A 146 -23.98 -2.37 0.27
C GLY A 146 -25.40 -2.00 0.73
N ALA A 147 -25.58 -0.81 1.30
CA ALA A 147 -26.88 -0.31 1.74
C ALA A 147 -27.86 -0.11 0.57
N ILE A 148 -27.39 0.40 -0.58
CA ILE A 148 -28.22 0.61 -1.77
C ILE A 148 -28.70 -0.73 -2.33
N VAL A 149 -27.83 -1.74 -2.40
CA VAL A 149 -28.19 -3.08 -2.90
C VAL A 149 -29.26 -3.72 -2.01
N ILE A 150 -29.15 -3.60 -0.69
CA ILE A 150 -30.13 -4.14 0.26
C ILE A 150 -31.50 -3.47 0.09
N VAL A 151 -31.53 -2.15 -0.09
CA VAL A 151 -32.78 -1.40 -0.30
C VAL A 151 -33.48 -1.81 -1.60
N VAL A 152 -32.73 -2.03 -2.68
CA VAL A 152 -33.29 -2.48 -3.97
C VAL A 152 -33.86 -3.89 -3.87
N ILE A 153 -33.18 -4.81 -3.18
CA ILE A 153 -33.63 -6.19 -2.99
C ILE A 153 -34.90 -6.24 -2.11
N LEU A 154 -34.90 -5.48 -1.01
CA LEU A 154 -36.07 -5.41 -0.12
C LEU A 154 -37.26 -4.74 -0.80
N GLY A 155 -37.04 -3.66 -1.56
CA GLY A 155 -38.08 -2.99 -2.35
C GLY A 155 -38.69 -3.90 -3.42
N GLY A 156 -37.88 -4.65 -4.14
CA GLY A 156 -38.32 -5.64 -5.14
C GLY A 156 -39.10 -6.77 -4.50
N PHE A 157 -38.70 -7.30 -3.35
CA PHE A 157 -39.39 -8.33 -2.62
C PHE A 157 -40.78 -7.88 -2.12
N PHE A 158 -40.87 -6.66 -1.59
CA PHE A 158 -42.15 -6.08 -1.14
C PHE A 158 -43.11 -5.82 -2.32
N ALA A 159 -42.62 -5.34 -3.45
CA ALA A 159 -43.39 -5.10 -4.65
C ALA A 159 -43.99 -6.41 -5.23
N LEU A 160 -43.20 -7.48 -5.27
CA LEU A 160 -43.66 -8.81 -5.72
C LEU A 160 -44.70 -9.41 -4.76
N ARG A 161 -44.51 -9.20 -3.44
CA ARG A 161 -45.47 -9.68 -2.44
C ARG A 161 -46.81 -8.93 -2.48
N ALA A 162 -46.76 -7.61 -2.74
CA ALA A 162 -47.97 -6.80 -2.88
C ALA A 162 -48.76 -7.17 -4.14
N ARG A 163 -48.11 -7.52 -5.23
CA ARG A 163 -48.74 -7.95 -6.49
C ARG A 163 -49.41 -9.34 -6.37
N ASN A 164 -48.82 -10.24 -5.57
CA ASN A 164 -49.39 -11.57 -5.32
C ASN A 164 -50.58 -11.59 -4.32
N ARG A 165 -50.83 -10.49 -3.60
CA ARG A 165 -51.98 -10.35 -2.68
C ARG A 165 -53.25 -9.85 -3.36
N LYS A 166 -53.15 -9.39 -4.63
CA LYS A 166 -54.26 -8.87 -5.42
C LYS A 166 -54.77 -9.87 -6.48
N ARG A 167 -54.29 -11.11 -6.43
CA ARG A 167 -54.83 -12.27 -7.13
C ARG A 167 -55.32 -13.29 -6.06
#